data_fa12353ba9d420a96229c00489255e7b
#
_entry.id   fa12353ba9d420a96229c00489255e7b
#
_cell.length_a   1.000
_cell.length_b   1.000
_cell.length_c   1.000
_cell.angle_alpha   90.00
_cell.angle_beta   90.00
_cell.angle_gamma   90.00
#
_symmetry.space_group_name_H-M   'P 1'
#
loop_
_entity.id
_entity.type
_entity.pdbx_description
1 polymer ?
#
loop_
_entity_poly.entity_id
_entity_poly.type
_entity_poly.pdbx_seq_one_letter_code
_entity_poly.pdbx_strand_id
1 'polypeptide(L)'
;MRGILQAALLAAVSLLPDAAQAQLSPAEQRGLVFVRTHCASCHSISRVGPSPLAIAPPFRTLHQRYPVESLTESLAEGIVTGHATMPEFRLDPDQIGDVIAFLKSLER
;
A
#
# COMPACT_ATOMS: atom_id res chain seq x y z
N MET A 1 -51.46 15.63 -37.23
CA MET A 1 -50.73 16.08 -36.06
C MET A 1 -49.93 14.90 -35.53
N ARG A 2 -48.67 14.96 -35.70
CA ARG A 2 -47.79 13.90 -35.21
C ARG A 2 -47.06 14.43 -33.99
N GLY A 3 -47.45 13.94 -32.82
CA GLY A 3 -46.72 14.20 -31.61
C GLY A 3 -45.38 13.48 -31.62
N ILE A 4 -44.32 14.22 -31.64
CA ILE A 4 -43.00 13.69 -31.46
C ILE A 4 -42.83 13.42 -29.97
N LEU A 5 -42.96 12.18 -29.57
CA LEU A 5 -42.51 11.72 -28.27
C LEU A 5 -41.01 11.74 -28.26
N GLN A 6 -40.43 12.83 -27.80
CA GLN A 6 -39.05 12.84 -27.40
C GLN A 6 -38.95 12.04 -26.13
N ALA A 7 -38.56 10.79 -26.26
CA ALA A 7 -38.08 10.03 -25.13
C ALA A 7 -36.77 10.69 -24.68
N ALA A 8 -36.86 11.48 -23.61
CA ALA A 8 -35.67 11.95 -22.90
C ALA A 8 -35.00 10.71 -22.34
N LEU A 9 -33.93 10.29 -22.98
CA LEU A 9 -33.02 9.29 -22.43
C LEU A 9 -32.32 9.97 -21.25
N LEU A 10 -32.88 9.83 -20.07
CA LEU A 10 -32.17 10.11 -18.84
C LEU A 10 -31.08 9.07 -18.75
N ALA A 11 -29.88 9.43 -19.22
CA ALA A 11 -28.69 8.70 -18.90
C ALA A 11 -28.53 8.76 -17.39
N ALA A 12 -28.90 7.69 -16.71
CA ALA A 12 -28.55 7.50 -15.32
C ALA A 12 -27.03 7.45 -15.26
N VAL A 13 -26.42 8.58 -14.91
CA VAL A 13 -25.04 8.60 -14.47
C VAL A 13 -25.04 7.83 -13.17
N SER A 14 -24.78 6.54 -13.25
CA SER A 14 -24.48 5.74 -12.08
C SER A 14 -23.19 6.32 -11.53
N LEU A 15 -23.34 7.14 -10.49
CA LEU A 15 -22.23 7.48 -9.61
C LEU A 15 -21.78 6.18 -8.98
N LEU A 16 -20.79 5.55 -9.63
CA LEU A 16 -20.10 4.43 -9.02
C LEU A 16 -19.48 4.94 -7.73
N PRO A 17 -19.76 4.29 -6.58
CA PRO A 17 -19.20 4.73 -5.33
C PRO A 17 -17.68 4.64 -5.44
N ASP A 18 -17.08 5.76 -5.39
CA ASP A 18 -15.69 6.09 -5.09
C ASP A 18 -14.65 4.98 -5.18
N ALA A 19 -14.34 4.56 -6.40
CA ALA A 19 -13.03 4.00 -6.70
C ALA A 19 -11.89 4.96 -6.28
N ALA A 20 -12.17 6.27 -6.16
CA ALA A 20 -11.24 7.28 -5.69
C ALA A 20 -10.75 7.05 -4.25
N GLN A 21 -11.56 6.47 -3.36
CA GLN A 21 -11.15 6.16 -1.98
C GLN A 21 -10.26 4.94 -1.87
N ALA A 22 -10.25 4.07 -2.87
CA ALA A 22 -9.37 2.92 -2.94
C ALA A 22 -8.04 3.24 -3.61
N GLN A 23 -7.89 4.41 -4.21
CA GLN A 23 -6.66 4.82 -4.87
C GLN A 23 -5.60 5.21 -3.85
N LEU A 24 -4.39 4.73 -4.10
CA LEU A 24 -3.22 5.15 -3.37
C LEU A 24 -2.84 6.58 -3.77
N SER A 25 -2.42 7.37 -2.79
CA SER A 25 -1.79 8.67 -3.04
C SER A 25 -0.49 8.49 -3.85
N PRO A 26 0.05 9.56 -4.45
CA PRO A 26 1.35 9.46 -5.13
C PRO A 26 2.46 8.92 -4.24
N ALA A 27 2.55 9.33 -2.98
CA ALA A 27 3.54 8.80 -2.04
C ALA A 27 3.32 7.32 -1.76
N GLU A 28 2.08 6.91 -1.52
CA GLU A 28 1.72 5.51 -1.31
C GLU A 28 2.04 4.64 -2.52
N GLN A 29 1.83 5.15 -3.74
CA GLN A 29 2.18 4.46 -4.97
C GLN A 29 3.70 4.27 -5.12
N ARG A 30 4.49 5.29 -4.81
CA ARG A 30 5.94 5.17 -4.81
C ARG A 30 6.41 4.17 -3.78
N GLY A 31 5.82 4.19 -2.59
CA GLY A 31 6.08 3.21 -1.55
C GLY A 31 5.74 1.79 -1.99
N LEU A 32 4.60 1.59 -2.65
CA LEU A 32 4.21 0.30 -3.23
C LEU A 32 5.26 -0.20 -4.23
N VAL A 33 5.71 0.65 -5.14
CA VAL A 33 6.75 0.28 -6.12
C VAL A 33 8.03 -0.13 -5.41
N PHE A 34 8.43 0.61 -4.39
CA PHE A 34 9.62 0.29 -3.61
C PHE A 34 9.51 -1.08 -2.92
N VAL A 35 8.44 -1.32 -2.18
CA VAL A 35 8.28 -2.58 -1.45
C VAL A 35 8.06 -3.77 -2.38
N ARG A 36 7.42 -3.56 -3.52
CA ARG A 36 7.29 -4.59 -4.56
C ARG A 36 8.65 -5.02 -5.08
N THR A 37 9.55 -4.08 -5.26
CA THR A 37 10.88 -4.34 -5.79
C THR A 37 11.80 -4.99 -4.75
N HIS A 38 11.72 -4.57 -3.49
CA HIS A 38 12.73 -4.91 -2.48
C HIS A 38 12.23 -5.82 -1.36
N CYS A 39 10.93 -5.93 -1.14
CA CYS A 39 10.38 -6.60 0.03
C CYS A 39 9.47 -7.78 -0.31
N ALA A 40 8.84 -7.76 -1.47
CA ALA A 40 7.77 -8.69 -1.83
C ALA A 40 8.24 -10.13 -2.08
N SER A 41 9.53 -10.37 -2.25
CA SER A 41 10.07 -11.73 -2.36
C SER A 41 9.91 -12.53 -1.06
N CYS A 42 9.83 -11.85 0.07
CA CYS A 42 9.70 -12.46 1.39
C CYS A 42 8.41 -12.09 2.11
N HIS A 43 7.98 -10.83 2.01
CA HIS A 43 6.81 -10.32 2.70
C HIS A 43 5.59 -10.23 1.79
N SER A 44 4.42 -10.64 2.31
CA SER A 44 3.17 -10.22 1.68
C SER A 44 3.03 -8.71 1.80
N ILE A 45 2.85 -8.05 0.68
CA ILE A 45 2.60 -6.60 0.59
C ILE A 45 1.14 -6.29 0.28
N SER A 46 0.31 -7.32 0.25
CA SER A 46 -1.10 -7.24 -0.11
C SER A 46 -1.98 -7.19 1.13
N ARG A 47 -3.26 -6.87 0.91
CA ARG A 47 -4.27 -6.85 1.97
C ARG A 47 -4.69 -8.27 2.40
N VAL A 48 -4.36 -9.27 1.60
CA VAL A 48 -4.73 -10.67 1.83
C VAL A 48 -3.57 -11.59 1.47
N GLY A 49 -3.61 -12.78 1.99
CA GLY A 49 -2.67 -13.84 1.64
C GLY A 49 -1.43 -13.90 2.53
N PRO A 50 -0.80 -15.08 2.57
CA PRO A 50 0.41 -15.28 3.37
C PRO A 50 1.63 -14.64 2.70
N SER A 51 2.66 -14.38 3.51
CA SER A 51 3.97 -14.02 2.99
C SER A 51 4.62 -15.20 2.25
N PRO A 52 5.36 -14.96 1.16
CA PRO A 52 6.13 -16.01 0.50
C PRO A 52 7.11 -16.71 1.45
N LEU A 53 7.76 -15.96 2.33
CA LEU A 53 8.55 -16.51 3.42
C LEU A 53 7.70 -16.51 4.70
N ALA A 54 7.43 -17.70 5.24
CA ALA A 54 6.47 -17.88 6.32
C ALA A 54 6.80 -17.08 7.59
N ILE A 55 8.08 -16.90 7.90
CA ILE A 55 8.54 -16.13 9.06
C ILE A 55 8.50 -14.62 8.85
N ALA A 56 8.40 -14.15 7.60
CA ALA A 56 8.31 -12.73 7.30
C ALA A 56 6.87 -12.23 7.53
N PRO A 57 6.65 -11.29 8.45
CA PRO A 57 5.29 -10.84 8.72
C PRO A 57 4.69 -10.13 7.51
N PRO A 58 3.43 -10.39 7.18
CA PRO A 58 2.72 -9.59 6.19
C PRO A 58 2.69 -8.14 6.61
N PHE A 59 2.93 -7.23 5.66
CA PHE A 59 3.02 -5.81 5.98
C PHE A 59 1.73 -5.23 6.55
N ARG A 60 0.57 -5.76 6.16
CA ARG A 60 -0.72 -5.35 6.73
C ARG A 60 -0.85 -5.62 8.24
N THR A 61 0.00 -6.47 8.81
CA THR A 61 -0.06 -6.84 10.23
C THR A 61 0.96 -6.09 11.09
N LEU A 62 1.86 -5.31 10.51
CA LEU A 62 2.93 -4.65 11.24
C LEU A 62 2.40 -3.68 12.30
N HIS A 63 1.34 -2.94 12.00
CA HIS A 63 0.72 -1.98 12.92
C HIS A 63 0.15 -2.63 14.18
N GLN A 64 -0.10 -3.94 14.17
CA GLN A 64 -0.53 -4.70 15.33
C GLN A 64 0.60 -4.94 16.32
N ARG A 65 1.84 -4.81 15.88
CA ARG A 65 3.04 -5.05 16.70
C ARG A 65 3.63 -3.75 17.23
N TYR A 66 3.61 -2.70 16.42
CA TYR A 66 4.14 -1.37 16.72
C TYR A 66 3.62 -0.36 15.69
N PRO A 67 3.63 0.94 16.01
CA PRO A 67 3.34 1.96 15.00
C PRO A 67 4.35 1.88 13.86
N VAL A 68 3.88 1.87 12.61
CA VAL A 68 4.79 1.73 11.46
C VAL A 68 5.76 2.89 11.34
N GLU A 69 5.43 4.06 11.87
CA GLU A 69 6.32 5.22 11.93
C GLU A 69 7.61 4.92 12.73
N SER A 70 7.56 3.96 13.64
CA SER A 70 8.75 3.52 14.39
C SER A 70 9.82 2.87 13.51
N LEU A 71 9.48 2.49 12.28
CA LEU A 71 10.45 1.98 11.32
C LEU A 71 11.31 3.07 10.68
N THR A 72 10.97 4.35 10.86
CA THR A 72 11.66 5.46 10.19
C THR A 72 13.17 5.45 10.48
N GLU A 73 13.56 5.36 11.74
CA GLU A 73 14.97 5.33 12.12
C GLU A 73 15.67 4.06 11.65
N SER A 74 15.00 2.92 11.79
CA SER A 74 15.56 1.64 11.35
C SER A 74 15.83 1.62 9.84
N LEU A 75 14.92 2.20 9.05
CA LEU A 75 15.10 2.29 7.60
C LEU A 75 16.19 3.28 7.22
N ALA A 76 16.41 4.33 8.01
CA ALA A 76 17.48 5.31 7.78
C ALA A 76 18.87 4.74 8.13
N GLU A 77 18.95 4.00 9.22
CA GLU A 77 20.23 3.50 9.77
C GLU A 77 20.60 2.11 9.26
N GLY A 78 19.63 1.38 8.74
CA GLY A 78 19.75 -0.02 8.37
C GLY A 78 19.03 -0.91 9.37
N ILE A 79 18.02 -1.63 8.90
CA ILE A 79 17.29 -2.58 9.74
C ILE A 79 18.18 -3.78 10.02
N VAL A 80 18.47 -4.00 11.29
CA VAL A 80 19.06 -5.24 11.78
C VAL A 80 17.92 -6.02 12.44
N THR A 81 17.51 -7.11 11.82
CA THR A 81 16.47 -7.99 12.35
C THR A 81 17.07 -9.23 13.00
N GLY A 82 16.26 -9.89 13.82
CA GLY A 82 16.68 -11.14 14.47
C GLY A 82 16.89 -12.32 13.52
N HIS A 83 16.62 -12.16 12.21
CA HIS A 83 16.85 -13.20 11.24
C HIS A 83 17.83 -12.79 10.14
N ALA A 84 18.80 -13.70 9.91
CA ALA A 84 19.91 -13.48 8.98
C ALA A 84 19.49 -13.41 7.51
N THR A 85 18.24 -13.78 7.19
CA THR A 85 17.74 -13.82 5.80
C THR A 85 17.18 -12.50 5.31
N MET A 86 16.87 -11.55 6.20
CA MET A 86 16.43 -10.23 5.79
C MET A 86 17.63 -9.35 5.47
N PRO A 87 17.74 -8.84 4.23
CA PRO A 87 18.81 -7.91 3.89
C PRO A 87 18.72 -6.61 4.69
N GLU A 88 19.86 -6.00 4.96
CA GLU A 88 19.91 -4.67 5.53
C GLU A 88 19.64 -3.63 4.44
N PHE A 89 18.65 -2.75 4.66
CA PHE A 89 18.32 -1.64 3.78
C PHE A 89 18.59 -0.33 4.48
N ARG A 90 19.21 0.59 3.76
CA ARG A 90 19.35 2.00 4.16
C ARG A 90 18.67 2.84 3.11
N LEU A 91 17.65 3.57 3.51
CA LEU A 91 16.83 4.35 2.61
C LEU A 91 17.09 5.84 2.81
N ASP A 92 16.96 6.58 1.72
CA ASP A 92 16.90 8.04 1.78
C ASP A 92 15.60 8.51 2.45
N PRO A 93 15.59 9.72 3.05
CA PRO A 93 14.39 10.22 3.75
C PRO A 93 13.13 10.21 2.91
N ASP A 94 13.21 10.54 1.62
CA ASP A 94 12.05 10.53 0.72
C ASP A 94 11.52 9.11 0.50
N GLN A 95 12.40 8.15 0.35
CA GLN A 95 12.03 6.74 0.22
C GLN A 95 11.37 6.22 1.51
N ILE A 96 11.89 6.63 2.66
CA ILE A 96 11.31 6.26 3.96
C ILE A 96 9.89 6.81 4.05
N GLY A 97 9.68 8.07 3.72
CA GLY A 97 8.36 8.69 3.71
C GLY A 97 7.37 7.94 2.82
N ASP A 98 7.80 7.55 1.64
CA ASP A 98 6.98 6.78 0.70
C ASP A 98 6.63 5.38 1.24
N VAL A 99 7.60 4.67 1.79
CA VAL A 99 7.38 3.33 2.38
C VAL A 99 6.42 3.41 3.56
N ILE A 100 6.62 4.35 4.47
CA ILE A 100 5.71 4.54 5.61
C ILE A 100 4.31 4.89 5.15
N ALA A 101 4.16 5.76 4.15
CA ALA A 101 2.85 6.10 3.58
C ALA A 101 2.15 4.85 3.03
N PHE A 102 2.86 4.00 2.30
CA PHE A 102 2.29 2.75 1.80
C PHE A 102 1.89 1.81 2.93
N LEU A 103 2.76 1.60 3.92
CA LEU A 103 2.45 0.74 5.07
C LEU A 103 1.19 1.21 5.81
N LYS A 104 1.04 2.52 6.00
CA LYS A 104 -0.16 3.10 6.61
C LYS A 104 -1.41 2.88 5.77
N SER A 105 -1.28 2.84 4.45
CA SER A 105 -2.40 2.56 3.55
C SER A 105 -2.98 1.16 3.80
N LEU A 106 -2.19 0.23 4.28
CA LEU A 106 -2.64 -1.14 4.59
C LEU A 106 -3.43 -1.23 5.89
N GLU A 107 -3.47 -0.16 6.68
CA GLU A 107 -4.24 -0.07 7.94
C GLU A 107 -5.70 0.34 7.70
N ARG A 108 -6.03 0.80 6.51
CA ARG A 108 -7.38 1.27 6.13
C ARG A 108 -8.25 0.13 5.65
#